data_bf23cd4248f9b89774e570988d392db8
#
_entry.id   bf23cd4248f9b89774e570988d392db8
#
_cell.length_a   1.000
_cell.length_b   1.000
_cell.length_c   1.000
_cell.angle_alpha   90.00
_cell.angle_beta   90.00
_cell.angle_gamma   90.00
#
_symmetry.space_group_name_H-M   'P 1'
#
loop_
_entity.id
_entity.type
_entity.pdbx_description
1 polymer ?
#
loop_
_entity_poly.entity_id
_entity_poly.type
_entity_poly.pdbx_seq_one_letter_code
_entity_poly.pdbx_strand_id
1 'polypeptide(L)'
;SFTAHRARYAEPAGYMGKQTRFKAKSDFSGDNRVEGMLNQEEFYQKFYSIAFRVKSEDVQDLPETLDIQRHVTLSKYARSVYQTLKSEFVVGVADGTVTASNALTRLLRLQQIGSGWARQDRNIETGDEGQLLQIDTAKQDALADLMEDLNDEEPIVIFCRFHHDLDAVHTVAAALGRASLELSGRKNELPAWQSGAAPVLAVQIQSGGVGINLVRARYCVFYSLGFSLGEYLQARKRTHRPGQNRNVTYFHLVARDTVDEAVYKALEARQDVVESVLKGVTA
;
A
#
# COMPACT_ATOMS: atom_id res chain seq x y z
N SER A 1 24.95 -1.71 -28.00
CA SER A 1 24.11 -0.53 -27.72
C SER A 1 22.88 -0.92 -26.93
N PHE A 2 22.28 0.01 -26.23
CA PHE A 2 21.04 -0.20 -25.43
C PHE A 2 19.89 -0.79 -26.29
N THR A 3 19.75 -0.31 -27.51
CA THR A 3 18.74 -0.79 -28.47
C THR A 3 18.93 -2.26 -28.83
N ALA A 4 20.18 -2.69 -29.06
CA ALA A 4 20.48 -4.09 -29.38
C ALA A 4 20.23 -4.99 -28.16
N HIS A 5 20.57 -4.52 -26.95
CA HIS A 5 20.33 -5.24 -25.71
C HIS A 5 18.83 -5.42 -25.47
N ARG A 6 18.05 -4.34 -25.61
CA ARG A 6 16.58 -4.37 -25.49
C ARG A 6 15.94 -5.33 -26.51
N ALA A 7 16.34 -5.26 -27.77
CA ALA A 7 15.84 -6.16 -28.81
C ALA A 7 16.14 -7.64 -28.57
N ARG A 8 17.19 -7.95 -27.80
CA ARG A 8 17.58 -9.33 -27.52
C ARG A 8 16.90 -9.91 -26.28
N TYR A 9 16.61 -9.07 -25.24
CA TYR A 9 16.17 -9.54 -23.93
C TYR A 9 14.79 -9.05 -23.50
N ALA A 10 14.22 -8.07 -24.19
CA ALA A 10 12.90 -7.55 -23.84
C ALA A 10 11.85 -7.98 -24.86
N GLU A 11 10.78 -8.59 -24.39
CA GLU A 11 9.58 -8.85 -25.18
C GLU A 11 8.72 -7.58 -25.18
N PRO A 12 8.56 -6.91 -26.34
CA PRO A 12 7.73 -5.71 -26.40
C PRO A 12 6.26 -6.09 -26.22
N ALA A 13 5.51 -5.28 -25.48
CA ALA A 13 4.06 -5.35 -25.40
C ALA A 13 3.49 -5.24 -26.82
N GLY A 14 2.97 -6.34 -27.36
CA GLY A 14 2.64 -6.44 -28.76
C GLY A 14 1.16 -6.46 -29.04
N TYR A 15 0.73 -5.60 -29.95
CA TYR A 15 -0.52 -5.79 -30.68
C TYR A 15 -0.44 -7.11 -31.49
N MET A 16 -1.47 -7.96 -31.40
CA MET A 16 -1.54 -9.26 -32.08
C MET A 16 -0.99 -9.24 -33.51
N GLY A 17 -0.02 -10.07 -33.74
CA GLY A 17 0.27 -10.72 -35.01
C GLY A 17 0.55 -9.81 -36.17
N LYS A 18 1.80 -9.38 -36.32
CA LYS A 18 2.55 -9.36 -37.59
C LYS A 18 4.00 -9.03 -37.30
N GLN A 19 4.91 -9.83 -37.84
CA GLN A 19 6.33 -9.53 -37.90
C GLN A 19 6.56 -8.10 -38.43
N THR A 20 6.82 -7.16 -37.57
CA THR A 20 7.29 -5.85 -37.98
C THR A 20 8.80 -5.78 -37.85
N ARG A 21 9.47 -5.84 -38.97
CA ARG A 21 10.88 -5.42 -39.12
C ARG A 21 10.99 -4.01 -38.53
N PHE A 22 11.74 -3.87 -37.47
CA PHE A 22 12.10 -2.59 -36.88
C PHE A 22 12.78 -1.69 -37.90
N LYS A 23 12.08 -0.71 -38.43
CA LYS A 23 12.71 0.48 -39.02
C LYS A 23 12.93 1.47 -37.88
N ALA A 24 14.20 1.68 -37.56
CA ALA A 24 14.61 2.77 -36.68
C ALA A 24 14.18 4.11 -37.32
N LYS A 25 13.07 4.67 -36.86
CA LYS A 25 12.74 6.08 -36.99
C LYS A 25 12.28 6.58 -35.63
N SER A 26 12.86 7.70 -35.26
CA SER A 26 12.62 8.48 -34.05
C SER A 26 11.16 8.91 -33.96
N ASP A 27 10.30 8.09 -33.36
CA ASP A 27 9.01 8.52 -32.86
C ASP A 27 8.89 8.15 -31.38
N PHE A 28 8.89 9.15 -30.55
CA PHE A 28 8.86 9.11 -29.10
C PHE A 28 7.46 8.78 -28.53
N SER A 29 6.56 8.19 -29.32
CA SER A 29 5.17 7.88 -28.94
C SER A 29 4.83 6.39 -28.93
N GLY A 30 5.82 5.50 -28.95
CA GLY A 30 5.61 4.05 -28.86
C GLY A 30 5.47 3.57 -27.42
N ASP A 31 4.49 2.73 -27.16
CA ASP A 31 4.34 2.01 -25.89
C ASP A 31 5.61 1.22 -25.58
N ASN A 32 6.39 1.71 -24.59
CA ASN A 32 7.69 1.17 -24.21
C ASN A 32 7.59 0.06 -23.15
N ARG A 33 6.40 -0.47 -22.91
CA ARG A 33 6.19 -1.54 -21.94
C ARG A 33 6.88 -2.83 -22.42
N VAL A 34 7.48 -3.51 -21.48
CA VAL A 34 8.09 -4.83 -21.66
C VAL A 34 7.17 -5.83 -20.99
N GLU A 35 6.62 -6.79 -21.73
CA GLU A 35 5.71 -7.82 -21.21
C GLU A 35 6.45 -9.05 -20.71
N GLY A 36 7.70 -9.28 -21.17
CA GLY A 36 8.47 -10.44 -20.78
C GLY A 36 9.97 -10.31 -21.03
N MET A 37 10.72 -11.28 -20.58
CA MET A 37 12.16 -11.41 -20.86
C MET A 37 12.41 -12.56 -21.82
N LEU A 38 13.06 -12.25 -22.95
CA LEU A 38 13.58 -13.22 -23.91
C LEU A 38 14.99 -13.64 -23.48
N ASN A 39 15.40 -14.87 -23.86
CA ASN A 39 16.75 -15.39 -23.62
C ASN A 39 17.23 -15.24 -22.15
N GLN A 40 16.35 -15.55 -21.20
CA GLN A 40 16.60 -15.37 -19.77
C GLN A 40 17.89 -16.06 -19.29
N GLU A 41 18.14 -17.30 -19.72
CA GLU A 41 19.33 -18.04 -19.31
C GLU A 41 20.63 -17.34 -19.75
N GLU A 42 20.70 -16.90 -21.02
CA GLU A 42 21.85 -16.17 -21.54
C GLU A 42 22.02 -14.82 -20.80
N PHE A 43 20.90 -14.13 -20.55
CA PHE A 43 20.92 -12.90 -19.78
C PHE A 43 21.49 -13.13 -18.38
N TYR A 44 20.97 -14.12 -17.64
CA TYR A 44 21.45 -14.43 -16.29
C TYR A 44 22.92 -14.90 -16.28
N GLN A 45 23.37 -15.72 -17.24
CA GLN A 45 24.76 -16.10 -17.32
C GLN A 45 25.67 -14.88 -17.50
N LYS A 46 25.33 -13.95 -18.40
CA LYS A 46 26.08 -12.72 -18.60
C LYS A 46 25.99 -11.78 -17.41
N PHE A 47 24.80 -11.64 -16.82
CA PHE A 47 24.60 -10.78 -15.66
C PHE A 47 25.38 -11.27 -14.44
N TYR A 48 25.28 -12.56 -14.12
CA TYR A 48 25.98 -13.12 -12.96
C TYR A 48 27.49 -13.38 -13.19
N SER A 49 28.00 -13.20 -14.40
CA SER A 49 29.46 -13.16 -14.63
C SER A 49 30.11 -11.88 -14.05
N ILE A 50 29.34 -10.82 -13.88
CA ILE A 50 29.81 -9.50 -13.38
C ILE A 50 29.06 -9.00 -12.13
N ALA A 51 28.03 -9.73 -11.68
CA ALA A 51 27.22 -9.40 -10.52
C ALA A 51 26.89 -10.66 -9.72
N PHE A 52 26.70 -10.50 -8.43
CA PHE A 52 26.15 -11.55 -7.58
C PHE A 52 24.92 -11.04 -6.85
N ARG A 53 24.01 -11.94 -6.54
CA ARG A 53 22.80 -11.64 -5.76
C ARG A 53 22.91 -12.31 -4.41
N VAL A 54 22.76 -11.52 -3.37
CA VAL A 54 22.64 -11.99 -1.98
C VAL A 54 21.26 -11.64 -1.48
N LYS A 55 20.53 -12.60 -0.97
CA LYS A 55 19.29 -12.33 -0.26
C LYS A 55 19.62 -12.06 1.21
N SER A 56 18.87 -11.15 1.83
CA SER A 56 19.05 -10.82 3.25
C SER A 56 18.89 -12.06 4.15
N GLU A 57 17.97 -12.94 3.79
CA GLU A 57 17.71 -14.21 4.48
C GLU A 57 18.89 -15.20 4.43
N ASP A 58 19.78 -15.09 3.43
CA ASP A 58 20.95 -15.99 3.27
C ASP A 58 22.16 -15.54 4.10
N VAL A 59 22.20 -14.27 4.54
CA VAL A 59 23.39 -13.66 5.16
C VAL A 59 23.12 -12.91 6.45
N GLN A 60 21.86 -12.80 6.87
CA GLN A 60 21.48 -12.13 8.09
C GLN A 60 20.69 -13.07 8.99
N ASP A 61 21.20 -13.27 10.19
CA ASP A 61 20.47 -13.97 11.25
C ASP A 61 19.46 -12.97 11.87
N LEU A 62 18.29 -12.89 11.26
CA LEU A 62 17.20 -12.03 11.71
C LEU A 62 16.13 -12.87 12.40
N PRO A 63 15.46 -12.34 13.44
CA PRO A 63 14.34 -13.01 14.09
C PRO A 63 13.23 -13.35 13.09
N GLU A 64 12.39 -14.31 13.44
CA GLU A 64 11.24 -14.70 12.61
C GLU A 64 10.22 -13.57 12.45
N THR A 65 9.49 -13.61 11.35
CA THR A 65 8.36 -12.71 11.11
C THR A 65 7.06 -13.48 11.10
N LEU A 66 6.02 -12.89 11.68
CA LEU A 66 4.66 -13.43 11.69
C LEU A 66 3.72 -12.46 10.99
N ASP A 67 2.91 -12.95 10.06
CA ASP A 67 1.89 -12.18 9.35
C ASP A 67 0.49 -12.60 9.83
N ILE A 68 -0.30 -11.65 10.32
CA ILE A 68 -1.64 -11.88 10.87
C ILE A 68 -2.64 -10.98 10.17
N GLN A 69 -3.66 -11.56 9.54
CA GLN A 69 -4.79 -10.82 9.01
C GLN A 69 -5.84 -10.60 10.11
N ARG A 70 -6.22 -9.34 10.31
CA ARG A 70 -7.38 -8.95 11.12
C ARG A 70 -8.48 -8.47 10.17
N HIS A 71 -9.47 -9.32 9.94
CA HIS A 71 -10.60 -9.00 9.08
C HIS A 71 -11.58 -8.10 9.79
N VAL A 72 -11.98 -7.01 9.12
CA VAL A 72 -13.03 -6.10 9.59
C VAL A 72 -14.24 -6.18 8.66
N THR A 73 -15.43 -5.94 9.21
CA THR A 73 -16.67 -5.94 8.45
C THR A 73 -17.24 -4.53 8.43
N LEU A 74 -17.38 -3.96 7.23
CA LEU A 74 -17.96 -2.63 7.07
C LEU A 74 -19.43 -2.61 7.55
N SER A 75 -19.87 -1.47 8.09
CA SER A 75 -21.26 -1.20 8.41
C SER A 75 -22.16 -1.36 7.17
N LYS A 76 -23.46 -1.54 7.39
CA LYS A 76 -24.43 -1.67 6.28
C LYS A 76 -24.38 -0.44 5.36
N TYR A 77 -24.22 0.75 5.93
CA TYR A 77 -24.12 1.99 5.18
C TYR A 77 -22.87 2.05 4.32
N ALA A 78 -21.69 1.89 4.92
CA ALA A 78 -20.43 1.92 4.18
C ALA A 78 -20.35 0.82 3.10
N ARG A 79 -20.89 -0.37 3.38
CA ARG A 79 -21.01 -1.46 2.41
C ARG A 79 -21.90 -1.08 1.23
N SER A 80 -23.05 -0.44 1.48
CA SER A 80 -23.92 0.05 0.41
C SER A 80 -23.21 1.09 -0.46
N VAL A 81 -22.57 2.09 0.15
CA VAL A 81 -21.76 3.09 -0.56
C VAL A 81 -20.66 2.43 -1.41
N TYR A 82 -19.97 1.45 -0.82
CA TYR A 82 -18.91 0.68 -1.49
C TYR A 82 -19.44 -0.05 -2.73
N GLN A 83 -20.54 -0.79 -2.60
CA GLN A 83 -21.11 -1.60 -3.68
C GLN A 83 -21.65 -0.72 -4.81
N THR A 84 -22.35 0.37 -4.49
CA THR A 84 -22.84 1.32 -5.50
C THR A 84 -21.69 1.93 -6.29
N LEU A 85 -20.63 2.41 -5.62
CA LEU A 85 -19.47 2.96 -6.34
C LEU A 85 -18.73 1.88 -7.17
N LYS A 86 -18.73 0.64 -6.69
CA LYS A 86 -18.14 -0.49 -7.41
C LYS A 86 -18.90 -0.81 -8.70
N SER A 87 -20.23 -0.72 -8.71
CA SER A 87 -21.06 -1.03 -9.89
C SER A 87 -21.29 0.17 -10.80
N GLU A 88 -21.59 1.33 -10.24
CA GLU A 88 -22.10 2.48 -11.00
C GLU A 88 -21.09 3.60 -11.23
N PHE A 89 -19.88 3.50 -10.65
CA PHE A 89 -18.83 4.54 -10.71
C PHE A 89 -19.19 5.88 -10.06
N VAL A 90 -20.39 6.00 -9.52
CA VAL A 90 -20.87 7.17 -8.80
C VAL A 90 -21.77 6.74 -7.65
N VAL A 91 -21.70 7.44 -6.53
CA VAL A 91 -22.57 7.20 -5.36
C VAL A 91 -22.84 8.51 -4.63
N GLY A 92 -24.07 8.69 -4.15
CA GLY A 92 -24.43 9.77 -3.24
C GLY A 92 -23.91 9.48 -1.82
N VAL A 93 -23.29 10.48 -1.19
CA VAL A 93 -22.83 10.40 0.21
C VAL A 93 -23.15 11.71 0.88
N ALA A 94 -24.04 11.67 1.88
CA ALA A 94 -24.65 12.86 2.48
C ALA A 94 -25.23 13.78 1.38
N ASP A 95 -24.89 15.06 1.40
CA ASP A 95 -25.41 16.07 0.45
C ASP A 95 -24.58 16.20 -0.84
N GLY A 96 -23.64 15.27 -1.08
CA GLY A 96 -22.74 15.31 -2.24
C GLY A 96 -22.56 13.95 -2.91
N THR A 97 -21.71 13.92 -3.92
CA THR A 97 -21.41 12.72 -4.71
C THR A 97 -19.95 12.33 -4.61
N VAL A 98 -19.67 11.05 -4.82
CA VAL A 98 -18.33 10.47 -5.02
C VAL A 98 -18.32 9.82 -6.38
N THR A 99 -17.47 10.32 -7.28
CA THR A 99 -17.36 9.81 -8.65
C THR A 99 -16.00 9.17 -8.89
N ALA A 100 -15.97 8.18 -9.75
CA ALA A 100 -14.75 7.53 -10.21
C ALA A 100 -14.64 7.65 -11.74
N SER A 101 -13.87 8.61 -12.20
CA SER A 101 -13.73 8.92 -13.64
C SER A 101 -13.03 7.83 -14.46
N ASN A 102 -12.26 6.95 -13.81
CA ASN A 102 -11.58 5.83 -14.43
C ASN A 102 -11.33 4.70 -13.42
N ALA A 103 -10.85 3.55 -13.90
CA ALA A 103 -10.64 2.36 -13.08
C ALA A 103 -9.66 2.58 -11.91
N LEU A 104 -8.59 3.36 -12.11
CA LEU A 104 -7.62 3.64 -11.04
C LEU A 104 -8.22 4.56 -9.98
N THR A 105 -8.93 5.60 -10.39
CA THR A 105 -9.67 6.48 -9.46
C THR A 105 -10.70 5.68 -8.67
N ARG A 106 -11.41 4.73 -9.32
CA ARG A 106 -12.35 3.84 -8.64
C ARG A 106 -11.67 3.01 -7.57
N LEU A 107 -10.53 2.38 -7.89
CA LEU A 107 -9.77 1.62 -6.90
C LEU A 107 -9.35 2.47 -5.70
N LEU A 108 -8.87 3.70 -5.93
CA LEU A 108 -8.50 4.61 -4.84
C LEU A 108 -9.71 4.98 -3.96
N ARG A 109 -10.85 5.31 -4.57
CA ARG A 109 -12.08 5.64 -3.85
C ARG A 109 -12.61 4.44 -3.06
N LEU A 110 -12.59 3.24 -3.65
CA LEU A 110 -12.99 2.00 -2.97
C LEU A 110 -12.08 1.69 -1.78
N GLN A 111 -10.77 1.96 -1.86
CA GLN A 111 -9.88 1.82 -0.71
C GLN A 111 -10.17 2.85 0.39
N GLN A 112 -10.47 4.10 0.02
CA GLN A 112 -10.87 5.12 1.01
C GLN A 112 -12.13 4.69 1.76
N ILE A 113 -13.15 4.17 1.05
CA ILE A 113 -14.38 3.64 1.66
C ILE A 113 -14.06 2.42 2.53
N GLY A 114 -13.19 1.51 2.07
CA GLY A 114 -12.70 0.39 2.87
C GLY A 114 -11.96 0.79 4.15
N SER A 115 -11.37 2.00 4.18
CA SER A 115 -10.77 2.61 5.38
C SER A 115 -11.77 3.42 6.22
N GLY A 116 -13.05 3.48 5.82
CA GLY A 116 -14.11 4.18 6.56
C GLY A 116 -14.33 5.64 6.13
N TRP A 117 -13.78 6.07 5.00
CA TRP A 117 -13.83 7.46 4.57
C TRP A 117 -14.35 7.61 3.14
N ALA A 118 -15.17 8.63 2.91
CA ALA A 118 -15.60 9.03 1.58
C ALA A 118 -15.31 10.52 1.37
N ARG A 119 -14.61 10.84 0.27
CA ARG A 119 -14.42 12.23 -0.15
C ARG A 119 -15.40 12.54 -1.26
N GLN A 120 -16.28 13.50 -0.99
CA GLN A 120 -17.19 14.03 -2.01
C GLN A 120 -16.41 14.71 -3.15
N ASP A 121 -17.01 14.78 -4.31
CA ASP A 121 -16.46 15.52 -5.44
C ASP A 121 -16.57 17.03 -5.19
N ARG A 122 -15.72 17.79 -5.88
CA ARG A 122 -15.81 19.25 -5.88
C ARG A 122 -17.16 19.69 -6.43
N ASN A 123 -17.82 20.59 -5.74
CA ASN A 123 -19.04 21.22 -6.26
C ASN A 123 -18.65 22.16 -7.42
N ILE A 124 -19.14 21.86 -8.63
CA ILE A 124 -18.81 22.63 -9.83
C ILE A 124 -19.48 24.01 -9.82
N GLU A 125 -20.65 24.14 -9.19
CA GLU A 125 -21.42 25.38 -9.17
C GLU A 125 -20.86 26.40 -8.16
N THR A 126 -20.51 25.93 -6.94
CA THR A 126 -19.97 26.80 -5.88
C THR A 126 -18.45 26.88 -5.91
N GLY A 127 -17.78 25.95 -6.57
CA GLY A 127 -16.33 25.82 -6.56
C GLY A 127 -15.74 25.25 -5.28
N ASP A 128 -16.58 24.84 -4.31
CA ASP A 128 -16.16 24.31 -3.02
C ASP A 128 -15.53 22.93 -3.19
N GLU A 129 -14.44 22.69 -2.46
CA GLU A 129 -13.82 21.37 -2.39
C GLU A 129 -14.75 20.39 -1.66
N GLY A 130 -14.89 19.17 -2.21
CA GLY A 130 -15.71 18.13 -1.61
C GLY A 130 -15.24 17.76 -0.20
N GLN A 131 -16.19 17.57 0.70
CA GLN A 131 -15.93 17.21 2.09
C GLN A 131 -15.39 15.79 2.20
N LEU A 132 -14.51 15.59 3.16
CA LEU A 132 -14.07 14.26 3.60
C LEU A 132 -14.97 13.83 4.76
N LEU A 133 -15.73 12.76 4.55
CA LEU A 133 -16.71 12.27 5.51
C LEU A 133 -16.24 10.92 6.08
N GLN A 134 -16.31 10.78 7.39
CA GLN A 134 -16.20 9.47 8.02
C GLN A 134 -17.53 8.74 7.89
N ILE A 135 -17.51 7.57 7.26
CA ILE A 135 -18.71 6.76 6.98
C ILE A 135 -18.69 5.41 7.70
N ASP A 136 -17.53 5.06 8.31
CA ASP A 136 -17.34 3.81 9.04
C ASP A 136 -16.19 3.93 10.06
N THR A 137 -16.27 3.17 11.15
CA THR A 137 -15.21 3.09 12.18
C THR A 137 -14.58 1.70 12.30
N ALA A 138 -15.01 0.72 11.51
CA ALA A 138 -14.64 -0.69 11.69
C ALA A 138 -13.12 -0.94 11.75
N LYS A 139 -12.31 -0.21 10.96
CA LYS A 139 -10.85 -0.32 11.06
C LYS A 139 -10.29 0.39 12.31
N GLN A 140 -10.92 1.47 12.76
CA GLN A 140 -10.52 2.16 14.00
C GLN A 140 -10.80 1.26 15.21
N ASP A 141 -11.99 0.63 15.24
CA ASP A 141 -12.39 -0.30 16.30
C ASP A 141 -11.43 -1.49 16.35
N ALA A 142 -11.13 -2.10 15.20
CA ALA A 142 -10.16 -3.20 15.11
C ALA A 142 -8.72 -2.79 15.49
N LEU A 143 -8.33 -1.54 15.25
CA LEU A 143 -7.05 -1.00 15.70
C LEU A 143 -7.05 -0.80 17.22
N ALA A 144 -8.15 -0.30 17.79
CA ALA A 144 -8.31 -0.12 19.23
C ALA A 144 -8.20 -1.48 19.94
N ASP A 145 -9.00 -2.48 19.52
CA ASP A 145 -8.94 -3.85 20.06
C ASP A 145 -7.53 -4.43 20.01
N LEU A 146 -6.83 -4.23 18.87
CA LEU A 146 -5.45 -4.71 18.74
C LEU A 146 -4.50 -3.99 19.71
N MET A 147 -4.66 -2.68 19.86
CA MET A 147 -3.81 -1.91 20.75
C MET A 147 -4.09 -2.24 22.22
N GLU A 148 -5.33 -2.53 22.61
CA GLU A 148 -5.70 -2.97 23.96
C GLU A 148 -5.06 -4.32 24.32
N ASP A 149 -4.90 -5.23 23.34
CA ASP A 149 -4.20 -6.51 23.51
C ASP A 149 -2.70 -6.34 23.79
N LEU A 150 -2.12 -5.16 23.55
CA LEU A 150 -0.69 -4.88 23.72
C LEU A 150 -0.46 -4.01 24.97
N ASN A 151 0.72 -4.19 25.58
CA ASN A 151 1.15 -3.32 26.67
C ASN A 151 1.20 -1.84 26.19
N ASP A 152 0.77 -0.91 27.04
CA ASP A 152 0.61 0.51 26.70
C ASP A 152 1.92 1.18 26.27
N GLU A 153 3.04 0.75 26.83
CA GLU A 153 4.37 1.25 26.51
C GLU A 153 5.07 0.51 25.36
N GLU A 154 4.48 -0.58 24.85
CA GLU A 154 5.10 -1.34 23.76
C GLU A 154 5.10 -0.54 22.47
N PRO A 155 6.28 -0.32 21.87
CA PRO A 155 6.38 0.44 20.63
C PRO A 155 5.64 -0.26 19.48
N ILE A 156 4.77 0.49 18.81
CA ILE A 156 4.00 0.04 17.66
C ILE A 156 4.15 1.03 16.50
N VAL A 157 4.30 0.50 15.29
CA VAL A 157 4.32 1.27 14.05
C VAL A 157 3.07 0.95 13.23
N ILE A 158 2.35 1.98 12.81
CA ILE A 158 1.12 1.84 12.05
C ILE A 158 1.31 2.50 10.68
N PHE A 159 1.36 1.66 9.63
CA PHE A 159 1.52 2.10 8.26
C PHE A 159 0.16 2.45 7.65
N CYS A 160 0.06 3.67 7.16
CA CYS A 160 -1.14 4.24 6.56
C CYS A 160 -0.86 4.70 5.13
N ARG A 161 -1.84 4.57 4.26
CA ARG A 161 -1.78 5.11 2.89
C ARG A 161 -2.24 6.56 2.83
N PHE A 162 -3.33 6.88 3.50
CA PHE A 162 -3.99 8.17 3.42
C PHE A 162 -3.75 9.03 4.67
N HIS A 163 -3.82 10.35 4.53
CA HIS A 163 -3.69 11.26 5.68
C HIS A 163 -4.80 11.07 6.71
N HIS A 164 -6.03 10.84 6.27
CA HIS A 164 -7.14 10.57 7.19
C HIS A 164 -7.00 9.25 7.96
N ASP A 165 -6.25 8.29 7.44
CA ASP A 165 -5.91 7.08 8.19
C ASP A 165 -4.92 7.41 9.33
N LEU A 166 -3.96 8.35 9.10
CA LEU A 166 -3.07 8.84 10.16
C LEU A 166 -3.87 9.55 11.25
N ASP A 167 -4.83 10.40 10.85
CA ASP A 167 -5.70 11.11 11.81
C ASP A 167 -6.55 10.12 12.62
N ALA A 168 -7.02 9.04 11.99
CA ALA A 168 -7.72 7.94 12.68
C ALA A 168 -6.83 7.24 13.71
N VAL A 169 -5.56 6.96 13.37
CA VAL A 169 -4.58 6.37 14.30
C VAL A 169 -4.37 7.27 15.52
N HIS A 170 -4.21 8.57 15.32
CA HIS A 170 -4.07 9.52 16.42
C HIS A 170 -5.32 9.57 17.31
N THR A 171 -6.50 9.50 16.70
CA THR A 171 -7.79 9.48 17.43
C THR A 171 -7.89 8.23 18.30
N VAL A 172 -7.57 7.05 17.75
CA VAL A 172 -7.58 5.79 18.51
C VAL A 172 -6.55 5.81 19.64
N ALA A 173 -5.31 6.24 19.34
CA ALA A 173 -4.27 6.31 20.36
C ALA A 173 -4.66 7.25 21.52
N ALA A 174 -5.21 8.42 21.21
CA ALA A 174 -5.66 9.38 22.21
C ALA A 174 -6.84 8.83 23.06
N ALA A 175 -7.79 8.11 22.45
CA ALA A 175 -8.90 7.48 23.17
C ALA A 175 -8.41 6.42 24.17
N LEU A 176 -7.29 5.73 23.85
CA LEU A 176 -6.64 4.76 24.73
C LEU A 176 -5.60 5.38 25.68
N GLY A 177 -5.50 6.72 25.73
CA GLY A 177 -4.53 7.43 26.56
C GLY A 177 -3.06 7.26 26.15
N ARG A 178 -2.79 6.78 24.91
CA ARG A 178 -1.45 6.54 24.40
C ARG A 178 -0.94 7.74 23.58
N ALA A 179 0.26 8.20 23.88
CA ALA A 179 0.92 9.22 23.07
C ALA A 179 1.25 8.68 21.68
N SER A 180 1.03 9.49 20.66
CA SER A 180 1.30 9.11 19.26
C SER A 180 2.03 10.21 18.51
N LEU A 181 2.96 9.80 17.65
CA LEU A 181 3.79 10.65 16.78
C LEU A 181 3.58 10.27 15.31
N GLU A 182 3.98 11.14 14.41
CA GLU A 182 3.73 10.98 12.97
C GLU A 182 5.01 11.10 12.13
N LEU A 183 5.11 10.23 11.13
CA LEU A 183 6.07 10.35 10.04
C LEU A 183 5.31 10.36 8.71
N SER A 184 5.18 11.54 8.10
CA SER A 184 4.45 11.73 6.85
C SER A 184 4.99 12.91 6.06
N GLY A 185 4.33 13.26 4.94
CA GLY A 185 4.58 14.52 4.26
C GLY A 185 4.23 15.78 5.08
N ARG A 186 3.44 15.63 6.16
CA ARG A 186 3.03 16.73 7.05
C ARG A 186 3.97 16.93 8.22
N LYS A 187 4.51 15.83 8.76
CA LYS A 187 5.31 15.82 10.01
C LYS A 187 6.46 14.84 9.94
N ASN A 188 7.54 15.17 10.62
CA ASN A 188 8.68 14.27 10.82
C ASN A 188 9.04 14.21 12.30
N GLU A 189 8.33 13.37 13.05
CA GLU A 189 8.53 13.17 14.49
C GLU A 189 9.27 11.85 14.79
N LEU A 190 9.89 11.24 13.76
CA LEU A 190 10.66 10.00 13.91
C LEU A 190 11.76 10.06 14.96
N PRO A 191 12.60 11.13 15.06
CA PRO A 191 13.65 11.20 16.09
C PRO A 191 13.07 11.16 17.51
N ALA A 192 11.95 11.85 17.76
CA ALA A 192 11.28 11.84 19.06
C ALA A 192 10.71 10.45 19.38
N TRP A 193 10.13 9.76 18.39
CA TRP A 193 9.66 8.39 18.59
C TRP A 193 10.82 7.42 18.87
N GLN A 194 11.93 7.54 18.15
CA GLN A 194 13.12 6.72 18.38
C GLN A 194 13.72 6.89 19.77
N SER A 195 13.66 8.13 20.33
CA SER A 195 14.12 8.41 21.71
C SER A 195 13.16 7.96 22.80
N GLY A 196 11.97 7.44 22.43
CA GLY A 196 11.00 6.92 23.40
C GLY A 196 9.91 7.89 23.84
N ALA A 197 9.77 9.05 23.20
CA ALA A 197 8.77 10.06 23.59
C ALA A 197 7.31 9.61 23.46
N ALA A 198 7.04 8.58 22.65
CA ALA A 198 5.71 7.99 22.51
C ALA A 198 5.82 6.50 22.10
N PRO A 199 4.86 5.65 22.48
CA PRO A 199 4.80 4.25 22.01
C PRO A 199 4.31 4.14 20.57
N VAL A 200 3.37 4.98 20.12
CA VAL A 200 2.74 4.84 18.81
C VAL A 200 3.41 5.74 17.77
N LEU A 201 3.74 5.17 16.59
CA LEU A 201 4.16 5.93 15.42
C LEU A 201 3.24 5.65 14.24
N ALA A 202 2.51 6.67 13.79
CA ALA A 202 1.76 6.65 12.55
C ALA A 202 2.67 7.01 11.38
N VAL A 203 2.77 6.15 10.36
CA VAL A 203 3.70 6.31 9.22
C VAL A 203 2.93 6.31 7.92
N GLN A 204 3.02 7.38 7.15
CA GLN A 204 2.56 7.35 5.77
C GLN A 204 3.54 6.50 4.94
N ILE A 205 3.05 5.40 4.36
CA ILE A 205 3.90 4.38 3.72
C ILE A 205 4.78 4.95 2.61
N GLN A 206 4.29 5.96 1.88
CA GLN A 206 5.02 6.64 0.81
C GLN A 206 6.10 7.60 1.35
N SER A 207 5.90 8.18 2.54
CA SER A 207 6.87 9.07 3.18
C SER A 207 7.97 8.31 3.94
N GLY A 208 7.78 7.01 4.15
CA GLY A 208 8.76 6.10 4.74
C GLY A 208 9.99 5.88 3.85
N GLY A 209 10.44 6.91 3.14
CA GLY A 209 11.52 6.93 2.17
C GLY A 209 12.84 6.28 2.62
N VAL A 210 13.90 6.51 1.88
CA VAL A 210 15.21 5.86 2.09
C VAL A 210 15.78 6.21 3.47
N GLY A 211 16.18 5.20 4.26
CA GLY A 211 17.04 5.38 5.42
C GLY A 211 16.39 5.39 6.81
N ILE A 212 15.07 5.34 6.94
CA ILE A 212 14.43 5.30 8.26
C ILE A 212 14.70 3.98 9.00
N ASN A 213 14.81 4.05 10.32
CA ASN A 213 15.04 2.90 11.20
C ASN A 213 13.89 2.77 12.20
N LEU A 214 13.16 1.64 12.15
CA LEU A 214 12.00 1.36 12.98
C LEU A 214 12.19 0.10 13.86
N VAL A 215 13.43 -0.35 14.07
CA VAL A 215 13.74 -1.57 14.86
C VAL A 215 13.29 -1.49 16.32
N ARG A 216 12.96 -0.30 16.83
CA ARG A 216 12.38 -0.13 18.16
C ARG A 216 11.06 -0.90 18.30
N ALA A 217 10.25 -0.97 17.23
CA ALA A 217 8.99 -1.71 17.21
C ALA A 217 9.19 -3.15 16.75
N ARG A 218 8.48 -4.07 17.37
CA ARG A 218 8.27 -5.43 16.90
C ARG A 218 6.84 -5.69 16.41
N TYR A 219 5.92 -4.79 16.73
CA TYR A 219 4.55 -4.83 16.25
C TYR A 219 4.35 -3.76 15.20
N CYS A 220 3.86 -4.19 14.05
CA CYS A 220 3.60 -3.33 12.90
C CYS A 220 2.19 -3.59 12.41
N VAL A 221 1.43 -2.54 12.19
CA VAL A 221 0.07 -2.63 11.65
C VAL A 221 0.04 -1.98 10.28
N PHE A 222 -0.42 -2.70 9.29
CA PHE A 222 -0.82 -2.13 8.01
C PHE A 222 -2.32 -1.79 8.10
N TYR A 223 -2.61 -0.55 8.46
CA TYR A 223 -3.97 -0.02 8.56
C TYR A 223 -4.63 0.07 7.18
N SER A 224 -3.88 0.56 6.20
CA SER A 224 -4.26 0.56 4.79
C SER A 224 -3.05 0.26 3.91
N LEU A 225 -3.26 -0.53 2.87
CA LEU A 225 -2.21 -0.97 1.95
C LEU A 225 -2.26 -0.19 0.63
N GLY A 226 -1.08 0.10 0.08
CA GLY A 226 -0.96 0.62 -1.28
C GLY A 226 -0.97 -0.48 -2.34
N PHE A 227 -0.97 -0.08 -3.62
CA PHE A 227 -0.83 -1.00 -4.75
C PHE A 227 0.62 -1.32 -5.12
N SER A 228 1.58 -0.80 -4.36
CA SER A 228 3.01 -0.97 -4.63
C SER A 228 3.60 -2.07 -3.76
N LEU A 229 3.94 -3.21 -4.38
CA LEU A 229 4.70 -4.26 -3.71
C LEU A 229 6.06 -3.74 -3.19
N GLY A 230 6.71 -2.84 -3.95
CA GLY A 230 7.98 -2.25 -3.55
C GLY A 230 7.88 -1.46 -2.24
N GLU A 231 6.86 -0.58 -2.11
CA GLU A 231 6.61 0.18 -0.88
C GLU A 231 6.29 -0.74 0.31
N TYR A 232 5.47 -1.76 0.10
CA TYR A 232 5.13 -2.75 1.12
C TYR A 232 6.38 -3.50 1.63
N LEU A 233 7.18 -4.06 0.72
CA LEU A 233 8.41 -4.77 1.10
C LEU A 233 9.43 -3.83 1.75
N GLN A 234 9.51 -2.58 1.28
CA GLN A 234 10.37 -1.57 1.88
C GLN A 234 9.92 -1.23 3.30
N ALA A 235 8.63 -1.03 3.54
CA ALA A 235 8.09 -0.77 4.89
C ALA A 235 8.45 -1.91 5.86
N ARG A 236 8.29 -3.17 5.45
CA ARG A 236 8.69 -4.34 6.25
C ARG A 236 10.17 -4.32 6.62
N LYS A 237 11.04 -4.00 5.65
CA LYS A 237 12.50 -3.90 5.86
C LYS A 237 12.94 -2.74 6.75
N ARG A 238 12.04 -1.86 7.21
CA ARG A 238 12.36 -0.79 8.18
C ARG A 238 12.32 -1.28 9.62
N THR A 239 11.53 -2.28 9.90
CA THR A 239 11.40 -2.93 11.21
C THR A 239 12.18 -4.24 11.29
N HIS A 240 12.14 -5.05 10.23
CA HIS A 240 12.87 -6.33 10.14
C HIS A 240 14.20 -6.13 9.39
N ARG A 241 15.23 -5.76 10.15
CA ARG A 241 16.58 -5.45 9.66
C ARG A 241 17.62 -5.66 10.76
N PRO A 242 18.95 -5.64 10.45
CA PRO A 242 19.99 -5.71 11.45
C PRO A 242 19.77 -4.72 12.60
N GLY A 243 19.87 -5.21 13.83
CA GLY A 243 19.53 -4.50 15.06
C GLY A 243 18.14 -4.88 15.64
N GLN A 244 17.31 -5.62 14.91
CA GLN A 244 16.11 -6.23 15.46
C GLN A 244 16.46 -7.57 16.13
N ASN A 245 16.14 -7.69 17.43
CA ASN A 245 16.45 -8.88 18.24
C ASN A 245 15.20 -9.62 18.70
N ARG A 246 14.01 -9.19 18.28
CA ARG A 246 12.71 -9.76 18.64
C ARG A 246 11.95 -10.17 17.40
N ASN A 247 11.13 -11.20 17.48
CA ASN A 247 10.23 -11.59 16.40
C ASN A 247 9.31 -10.42 16.03
N VAL A 248 9.16 -10.17 14.74
CA VAL A 248 8.34 -9.05 14.24
C VAL A 248 6.99 -9.58 13.79
N THR A 249 5.91 -9.02 14.34
CA THR A 249 4.55 -9.35 13.94
C THR A 249 3.96 -8.22 13.10
N TYR A 250 3.50 -8.57 11.91
CA TYR A 250 2.79 -7.69 10.99
C TYR A 250 1.31 -8.00 11.01
N PHE A 251 0.50 -7.07 11.50
CA PHE A 251 -0.95 -7.16 11.44
C PHE A 251 -1.45 -6.41 10.20
N HIS A 252 -2.39 -7.00 9.49
CA HIS A 252 -3.00 -6.40 8.31
C HIS A 252 -4.50 -6.24 8.57
N LEU A 253 -4.98 -4.98 8.62
CA LEU A 253 -6.41 -4.70 8.74
C LEU A 253 -7.05 -4.78 7.36
N VAL A 254 -7.84 -5.82 7.13
CA VAL A 254 -8.40 -6.15 5.82
C VAL A 254 -9.92 -6.08 5.89
N ALA A 255 -10.52 -5.13 5.17
CA ALA A 255 -11.97 -5.03 5.08
C ALA A 255 -12.52 -6.15 4.18
N ARG A 256 -13.45 -6.97 4.72
CA ARG A 256 -14.04 -8.11 4.02
C ARG A 256 -14.86 -7.68 2.81
N ASP A 257 -14.79 -8.47 1.73
CA ASP A 257 -15.50 -8.26 0.46
C ASP A 257 -15.15 -6.91 -0.19
N THR A 258 -13.92 -6.42 0.02
CA THR A 258 -13.43 -5.18 -0.56
C THR A 258 -12.14 -5.39 -1.36
N VAL A 259 -11.66 -4.32 -1.98
CA VAL A 259 -10.36 -4.34 -2.69
C VAL A 259 -9.19 -4.65 -1.77
N ASP A 260 -9.32 -4.48 -0.46
CA ASP A 260 -8.27 -4.78 0.50
C ASP A 260 -7.85 -6.25 0.44
N GLU A 261 -8.80 -7.18 0.31
CA GLU A 261 -8.51 -8.62 0.19
C GLU A 261 -7.70 -8.93 -1.07
N ALA A 262 -8.08 -8.33 -2.21
CA ALA A 262 -7.36 -8.52 -3.45
C ALA A 262 -5.95 -7.89 -3.40
N VAL A 263 -5.82 -6.71 -2.80
CA VAL A 263 -4.52 -6.04 -2.59
C VAL A 263 -3.64 -6.91 -1.68
N TYR A 264 -4.15 -7.35 -0.54
CA TYR A 264 -3.38 -8.19 0.38
C TYR A 264 -2.92 -9.49 -0.29
N LYS A 265 -3.83 -10.20 -0.95
CA LYS A 265 -3.52 -11.44 -1.66
C LYS A 265 -2.44 -11.25 -2.74
N ALA A 266 -2.49 -10.16 -3.50
CA ALA A 266 -1.49 -9.86 -4.52
C ALA A 266 -0.12 -9.52 -3.90
N LEU A 267 -0.10 -8.77 -2.79
CA LEU A 267 1.14 -8.46 -2.07
C LEU A 267 1.76 -9.71 -1.45
N GLU A 268 0.96 -10.60 -0.86
CA GLU A 268 1.40 -11.87 -0.30
C GLU A 268 1.99 -12.78 -1.40
N ALA A 269 1.32 -12.88 -2.55
CA ALA A 269 1.80 -13.62 -3.70
C ALA A 269 2.95 -12.93 -4.44
N ARG A 270 3.37 -11.74 -4.03
CA ARG A 270 4.40 -10.90 -4.69
C ARG A 270 4.09 -10.65 -6.18
N GLN A 271 2.82 -10.48 -6.50
CA GLN A 271 2.34 -10.21 -7.86
C GLN A 271 2.15 -8.71 -8.11
N ASP A 272 1.95 -8.34 -9.36
CA ASP A 272 1.53 -6.98 -9.70
C ASP A 272 0.12 -6.72 -9.15
N VAL A 273 0.06 -5.83 -8.17
CA VAL A 273 -1.18 -5.56 -7.43
C VAL A 273 -2.21 -4.86 -8.31
N VAL A 274 -1.78 -3.93 -9.16
CA VAL A 274 -2.69 -3.16 -10.02
C VAL A 274 -3.40 -4.08 -11.00
N GLU A 275 -2.66 -4.94 -11.68
CA GLU A 275 -3.21 -5.90 -12.64
C GLU A 275 -4.14 -6.91 -11.97
N SER A 276 -3.72 -7.46 -10.82
CA SER A 276 -4.49 -8.46 -10.08
C SER A 276 -5.82 -7.90 -9.56
N VAL A 277 -5.81 -6.67 -9.02
CA VAL A 277 -7.02 -6.02 -8.50
C VAL A 277 -7.96 -5.58 -9.62
N LEU A 278 -7.44 -5.04 -10.73
CA LEU A 278 -8.26 -4.67 -11.89
C LEU A 278 -9.03 -5.87 -12.45
N LYS A 279 -8.39 -7.02 -12.61
CA LYS A 279 -9.05 -8.26 -13.06
C LYS A 279 -10.21 -8.67 -12.15
N GLY A 280 -10.09 -8.50 -10.83
CA GLY A 280 -11.12 -8.85 -9.85
C GLY A 280 -12.27 -7.84 -9.71
N VAL A 281 -12.08 -6.59 -10.17
CA VAL A 281 -13.11 -5.53 -10.09
C VAL A 281 -13.89 -5.39 -11.39
N THR A 282 -13.35 -5.86 -12.51
CA THR A 282 -14.01 -5.84 -13.84
C THR A 282 -14.76 -7.13 -14.17
N ALA A 283 -14.60 -8.17 -13.37
CA ALA A 283 -15.37 -9.42 -13.44
C ALA A 283 -16.61 -9.35 -12.55
#